data_e8ea3832618425eee06922f451d12cc2
#
_entry.id   e8ea3832618425eee06922f451d12cc2
#
_cell.length_a   1.000
_cell.length_b   1.000
_cell.length_c   1.000
_cell.angle_alpha   90.00
_cell.angle_beta   90.00
_cell.angle_gamma   90.00
#
_symmetry.space_group_name_H-M   'P 1'
#
loop_
_entity.id
_entity.type
_entity.pdbx_description
1 polymer ?
#
loop_
_entity_poly.entity_id
_entity_poly.type
_entity_poly.pdbx_seq_one_letter_code
_entity_poly.pdbx_strand_id
1 'polypeptide(L)'
;PPPTLHGSSAASAVYKRQVKYGEDNKIPTTVFSSDKDLFQLLSTNNRIMDPMKNIEIDEAKVMEKFGVGPDKITDVQALIGDSVDNIPGVPGIGPKTASKLINEFGSFEGLLANKEKISNERIKNLIHDHEEKAKISHQLVILKNDLELPITIEKLKDFEDSPKLNDFFKKYEFKSLVRNSAHETKPHAAKKNLEFKSLIKTKDIIEYLKSLQSEKTLAIDLETDSLDVNEANIIGISLSNAQQAYYLPFKSPE
;
A
#
# COMPACT_ATOMS: atom_id res chain seq x y z
N PRO A 1 -0.64 26.25 -19.33
CA PRO A 1 0.62 25.73 -18.84
C PRO A 1 1.05 24.61 -19.78
N PRO A 2 2.36 24.53 -20.14
CA PRO A 2 2.84 23.41 -20.94
C PRO A 2 2.51 22.10 -20.20
N PRO A 3 2.20 21.01 -20.93
CA PRO A 3 2.00 19.73 -20.28
C PRO A 3 3.25 19.43 -19.47
N THR A 4 3.09 19.32 -18.17
CA THR A 4 4.13 18.78 -17.30
C THR A 4 4.39 17.37 -17.82
N LEU A 5 5.58 17.13 -18.33
CA LEU A 5 6.06 15.78 -18.61
C LEU A 5 5.98 15.00 -17.30
N HIS A 6 4.92 14.21 -17.15
CA HIS A 6 4.79 13.26 -16.05
C HIS A 6 5.67 12.04 -16.35
N GLY A 7 6.97 12.27 -16.44
CA GLY A 7 7.93 11.20 -16.28
C GLY A 7 8.20 11.06 -14.81
N SER A 8 8.29 9.87 -14.30
CA SER A 8 8.46 9.43 -12.91
C SER A 8 7.95 10.42 -11.85
N SER A 9 7.10 10.00 -10.95
CA SER A 9 6.55 10.89 -9.92
C SER A 9 7.71 11.61 -9.20
N ALA A 10 7.49 12.84 -8.75
CA ALA A 10 8.49 13.58 -7.97
C ALA A 10 8.97 12.77 -6.75
N ALA A 11 8.10 11.92 -6.19
CA ALA A 11 8.44 11.01 -5.12
C ALA A 11 9.47 9.95 -5.56
N SER A 12 9.29 9.30 -6.72
CA SER A 12 10.21 8.27 -7.22
C SER A 12 11.60 8.85 -7.50
N ALA A 13 11.69 10.10 -7.99
CA ALA A 13 12.95 10.80 -8.18
C ALA A 13 13.64 11.12 -6.83
N VAL A 14 12.88 11.46 -5.77
CA VAL A 14 13.42 11.63 -4.42
C VAL A 14 14.03 10.33 -3.91
N TYR A 15 13.33 9.20 -4.06
CA TYR A 15 13.88 7.88 -3.66
C TYR A 15 15.18 7.58 -4.40
N LYS A 16 15.25 7.80 -5.72
CA LYS A 16 16.50 7.58 -6.48
C LYS A 16 17.63 8.44 -5.95
N ARG A 17 17.38 9.71 -5.65
CA ARG A 17 18.39 10.62 -5.10
C ARG A 17 18.87 10.18 -3.71
N GLN A 18 17.96 9.69 -2.85
CA GLN A 18 18.30 9.16 -1.53
C GLN A 18 19.13 7.88 -1.62
N VAL A 19 18.73 6.95 -2.49
CA VAL A 19 19.47 5.71 -2.77
C VAL A 19 20.86 6.03 -3.28
N LYS A 20 20.98 6.95 -4.24
CA LYS A 20 22.27 7.41 -4.77
C LYS A 20 23.16 7.99 -3.67
N TYR A 21 22.60 8.80 -2.76
CA TYR A 21 23.34 9.29 -1.60
C TYR A 21 23.85 8.15 -0.71
N GLY A 22 23.00 7.14 -0.48
CA GLY A 22 23.38 5.94 0.28
C GLY A 22 24.54 5.21 -0.37
N GLU A 23 24.51 5.02 -1.69
CA GLU A 23 25.57 4.37 -2.45
C GLU A 23 26.89 5.15 -2.38
N ASP A 24 26.85 6.46 -2.63
CA ASP A 24 28.02 7.34 -2.61
C ASP A 24 28.70 7.38 -1.22
N ASN A 25 27.90 7.18 -0.14
CA ASN A 25 28.37 7.20 1.24
C ASN A 25 28.50 5.79 1.87
N LYS A 26 28.28 4.72 1.10
CA LYS A 26 28.31 3.32 1.56
C LYS A 26 27.32 3.03 2.71
N ILE A 27 26.17 3.67 2.68
CA ILE A 27 25.08 3.49 3.64
C ILE A 27 24.06 2.51 3.05
N PRO A 28 23.84 1.32 3.65
CA PRO A 28 22.81 0.39 3.20
C PRO A 28 21.44 1.06 3.24
N THR A 29 20.68 0.97 2.15
CA THR A 29 19.39 1.64 2.02
C THR A 29 18.26 0.62 1.87
N THR A 30 17.14 0.85 2.55
CA THR A 30 15.91 0.07 2.34
C THR A 30 14.79 1.00 1.90
N VAL A 31 14.24 0.76 0.71
CA VAL A 31 13.11 1.50 0.16
C VAL A 31 11.82 0.74 0.47
N PHE A 32 10.88 1.38 1.15
CA PHE A 32 9.55 0.82 1.41
C PHE A 32 8.56 1.34 0.38
N SER A 33 8.25 0.52 -0.62
CA SER A 33 7.32 0.88 -1.68
C SER A 33 6.79 -0.35 -2.43
N SER A 34 5.53 -0.25 -2.89
CA SER A 34 4.94 -1.22 -3.83
C SER A 34 5.09 -0.79 -5.29
N ASP A 35 5.73 0.37 -5.54
CA ASP A 35 5.94 0.94 -6.87
C ASP A 35 6.98 0.14 -7.64
N LYS A 36 6.56 -0.44 -8.76
CA LYS A 36 7.42 -1.26 -9.63
C LYS A 36 8.55 -0.47 -10.29
N ASP A 37 8.37 0.84 -10.48
CA ASP A 37 9.37 1.67 -11.13
C ASP A 37 10.61 1.87 -10.26
N LEU A 38 10.47 1.70 -8.94
CA LEU A 38 11.58 1.72 -8.01
C LEU A 38 12.45 0.45 -8.04
N PHE A 39 12.00 -0.62 -8.70
CA PHE A 39 12.79 -1.86 -8.79
C PHE A 39 14.11 -1.66 -9.54
N GLN A 40 14.20 -0.62 -10.40
CA GLN A 40 15.47 -0.19 -11.00
C GLN A 40 16.52 0.30 -9.99
N LEU A 41 16.12 0.52 -8.72
CA LEU A 41 17.01 0.96 -7.64
C LEU A 41 17.61 -0.21 -6.85
N LEU A 42 17.17 -1.45 -7.13
CA LEU A 42 17.67 -2.63 -6.44
C LEU A 42 19.14 -2.86 -6.79
N SER A 43 19.97 -3.04 -5.77
CA SER A 43 21.39 -3.34 -5.91
C SER A 43 21.90 -4.11 -4.69
N THR A 44 23.15 -4.46 -4.66
CA THR A 44 23.79 -5.10 -3.50
C THR A 44 23.75 -4.23 -2.23
N ASN A 45 23.65 -2.92 -2.38
CA ASN A 45 23.59 -1.96 -1.28
C ASN A 45 22.16 -1.51 -0.94
N ASN A 46 21.20 -1.75 -1.83
CA ASN A 46 19.85 -1.24 -1.74
C ASN A 46 18.84 -2.38 -1.78
N ARG A 47 17.91 -2.39 -0.82
CA ARG A 47 16.81 -3.34 -0.74
C ARG A 47 15.48 -2.63 -0.96
N ILE A 48 14.49 -3.38 -1.42
CA ILE A 48 13.12 -2.89 -1.58
C ILE A 48 12.19 -3.80 -0.81
N MET A 49 11.36 -3.20 0.04
CA MET A 49 10.31 -3.88 0.79
C MET A 49 8.95 -3.43 0.28
N ASP A 50 8.12 -4.36 -0.15
CA ASP A 50 6.70 -4.09 -0.43
C ASP A 50 5.93 -4.11 0.89
N PRO A 51 5.50 -2.94 1.42
CA PRO A 51 4.84 -2.87 2.72
C PRO A 51 3.41 -3.44 2.69
N MET A 52 2.77 -3.52 1.52
CA MET A 52 1.43 -4.06 1.38
C MET A 52 1.39 -5.57 1.47
N LYS A 53 2.43 -6.23 0.93
CA LYS A 53 2.57 -7.68 0.94
C LYS A 53 3.51 -8.17 2.05
N ASN A 54 4.21 -7.24 2.70
CA ASN A 54 5.25 -7.52 3.70
C ASN A 54 6.32 -8.49 3.18
N ILE A 55 6.80 -8.26 1.96
CA ILE A 55 7.83 -9.07 1.30
C ILE A 55 8.99 -8.22 0.84
N GLU A 56 10.20 -8.77 0.93
CA GLU A 56 11.38 -8.19 0.28
C GLU A 56 11.36 -8.51 -1.21
N ILE A 57 11.60 -7.51 -2.04
CA ILE A 57 11.80 -7.65 -3.49
C ILE A 57 13.29 -7.84 -3.72
N ASP A 58 13.64 -9.02 -4.16
CA ASP A 58 14.99 -9.42 -4.52
C ASP A 58 15.16 -9.52 -6.05
N GLU A 59 16.38 -9.75 -6.48
CA GLU A 59 16.73 -9.87 -7.90
C GLU A 59 15.98 -11.04 -8.56
N ALA A 60 15.73 -12.13 -7.83
CA ALA A 60 14.99 -13.28 -8.35
C ALA A 60 13.53 -12.91 -8.68
N LYS A 61 12.87 -12.15 -7.80
CA LYS A 61 11.51 -11.65 -8.06
C LYS A 61 11.45 -10.65 -9.21
N VAL A 62 12.49 -9.82 -9.37
CA VAL A 62 12.60 -8.93 -10.51
C VAL A 62 12.74 -9.74 -11.80
N MET A 63 13.62 -10.74 -11.81
CA MET A 63 13.82 -11.63 -12.95
C MET A 63 12.54 -12.40 -13.29
N GLU A 64 11.82 -12.91 -12.30
CA GLU A 64 10.52 -13.59 -12.50
C GLU A 64 9.49 -12.65 -13.16
N LYS A 65 9.42 -11.41 -12.69
CA LYS A 65 8.41 -10.44 -13.14
C LYS A 65 8.72 -9.80 -14.49
N PHE A 66 9.98 -9.41 -14.72
CA PHE A 66 10.40 -8.65 -15.90
C PHE A 66 11.20 -9.46 -16.91
N GLY A 67 11.69 -10.63 -16.53
CA GLY A 67 12.55 -11.48 -17.37
C GLY A 67 13.96 -10.93 -17.57
N VAL A 68 14.36 -9.93 -16.78
CA VAL A 68 15.68 -9.27 -16.80
C VAL A 68 16.11 -8.90 -15.38
N GLY A 69 17.38 -8.62 -15.16
CA GLY A 69 17.89 -8.07 -13.91
C GLY A 69 17.46 -6.61 -13.67
N PRO A 70 17.68 -6.11 -12.44
CA PRO A 70 17.31 -4.74 -12.07
C PRO A 70 17.91 -3.64 -12.95
N ASP A 71 19.11 -3.87 -13.44
CA ASP A 71 19.86 -2.97 -14.33
C ASP A 71 19.22 -2.77 -15.70
N LYS A 72 18.34 -3.69 -16.14
CA LYS A 72 17.68 -3.69 -17.44
C LYS A 72 16.17 -3.43 -17.38
N ILE A 73 15.62 -3.16 -16.19
CA ILE A 73 14.18 -2.93 -16.04
C ILE A 73 13.71 -1.75 -16.88
N THR A 74 14.45 -0.64 -16.88
CA THR A 74 14.12 0.56 -17.65
C THR A 74 14.04 0.28 -19.14
N ASP A 75 14.92 -0.56 -19.66
CA ASP A 75 14.98 -0.93 -21.06
C ASP A 75 13.74 -1.76 -21.47
N VAL A 76 13.36 -2.70 -20.61
CA VAL A 76 12.16 -3.51 -20.82
C VAL A 76 10.90 -2.66 -20.71
N GLN A 77 10.81 -1.77 -19.70
CA GLN A 77 9.67 -0.86 -19.53
C GLN A 77 9.53 0.12 -20.69
N ALA A 78 10.65 0.59 -21.27
CA ALA A 78 10.63 1.47 -22.44
C ALA A 78 9.93 0.82 -23.65
N LEU A 79 10.09 -0.49 -23.82
CA LEU A 79 9.46 -1.24 -24.90
C LEU A 79 8.00 -1.59 -24.59
N ILE A 80 7.67 -1.97 -23.36
CA ILE A 80 6.32 -2.35 -22.95
C ILE A 80 5.43 -1.13 -22.86
N GLY A 81 5.95 -0.03 -22.34
CA GLY A 81 5.18 1.14 -21.90
C GLY A 81 4.45 0.91 -20.60
N ASP A 82 3.72 1.92 -20.16
CA ASP A 82 2.85 1.88 -18.99
C ASP A 82 1.60 2.75 -19.23
N SER A 83 0.45 2.11 -19.23
CA SER A 83 -0.83 2.81 -19.45
C SER A 83 -1.25 3.67 -18.25
N VAL A 84 -0.81 3.34 -17.03
CA VAL A 84 -1.12 4.11 -15.82
C VAL A 84 -0.38 5.44 -15.84
N ASP A 85 0.90 5.40 -16.25
CA ASP A 85 1.78 6.57 -16.32
C ASP A 85 1.79 7.22 -17.71
N ASN A 86 0.91 6.78 -18.62
CA ASN A 86 0.82 7.28 -19.98
C ASN A 86 2.14 7.17 -20.78
N ILE A 87 2.89 6.11 -20.52
CA ILE A 87 4.13 5.80 -21.24
C ILE A 87 3.78 4.93 -22.46
N PRO A 88 4.04 5.41 -23.70
CA PRO A 88 3.47 4.78 -24.89
C PRO A 88 4.03 3.39 -25.20
N GLY A 89 5.31 3.13 -24.92
CA GLY A 89 5.99 1.90 -25.33
C GLY A 89 5.98 1.69 -26.84
N VAL A 90 6.22 0.44 -27.24
CA VAL A 90 6.09 -0.02 -28.63
C VAL A 90 4.82 -0.86 -28.75
N PRO A 91 3.76 -0.36 -29.42
CA PRO A 91 2.51 -1.10 -29.57
C PRO A 91 2.72 -2.49 -30.16
N GLY A 92 2.21 -3.52 -29.51
CA GLY A 92 2.36 -4.92 -29.93
C GLY A 92 3.58 -5.64 -29.37
N ILE A 93 4.42 -4.96 -28.58
CA ILE A 93 5.52 -5.58 -27.82
C ILE A 93 5.09 -5.72 -26.35
N GLY A 94 4.90 -6.96 -25.92
CA GLY A 94 4.59 -7.28 -24.52
C GLY A 94 5.83 -7.71 -23.73
N PRO A 95 5.66 -7.98 -22.41
CA PRO A 95 6.78 -8.27 -21.49
C PRO A 95 7.73 -9.38 -21.97
N LYS A 96 7.21 -10.49 -22.47
CA LYS A 96 8.03 -11.62 -22.94
C LYS A 96 8.87 -11.27 -24.17
N THR A 97 8.32 -10.46 -25.07
CA THR A 97 9.06 -10.03 -26.27
C THR A 97 10.11 -8.99 -25.91
N ALA A 98 9.76 -8.03 -25.07
CA ALA A 98 10.66 -6.99 -24.59
C ALA A 98 11.86 -7.58 -23.85
N SER A 99 11.64 -8.46 -22.87
CA SER A 99 12.72 -9.10 -22.12
C SER A 99 13.63 -9.95 -23.01
N LYS A 100 13.05 -10.68 -24.00
CA LYS A 100 13.84 -11.44 -24.97
C LYS A 100 14.75 -10.52 -25.79
N LEU A 101 14.23 -9.41 -26.32
CA LEU A 101 15.00 -8.45 -27.10
C LEU A 101 16.12 -7.82 -26.27
N ILE A 102 15.83 -7.38 -25.05
CA ILE A 102 16.86 -6.77 -24.20
C ILE A 102 17.93 -7.78 -23.79
N ASN A 103 17.57 -9.04 -23.52
CA ASN A 103 18.54 -10.08 -23.24
C ASN A 103 19.39 -10.42 -24.48
N GLU A 104 18.82 -10.40 -25.69
CA GLU A 104 19.50 -10.71 -26.93
C GLU A 104 20.49 -9.59 -27.36
N PHE A 105 20.05 -8.32 -27.23
CA PHE A 105 20.82 -7.16 -27.70
C PHE A 105 21.56 -6.42 -26.57
N GLY A 106 21.41 -6.86 -25.34
CA GLY A 106 22.14 -6.37 -24.16
C GLY A 106 21.50 -5.16 -23.48
N SER A 107 21.05 -4.16 -24.24
CA SER A 107 20.39 -2.94 -23.73
C SER A 107 19.42 -2.37 -24.75
N PHE A 108 18.67 -1.33 -24.36
CA PHE A 108 17.80 -0.58 -25.26
C PHE A 108 18.59 0.07 -26.42
N GLU A 109 19.73 0.68 -26.13
CA GLU A 109 20.61 1.27 -27.13
C GLU A 109 21.20 0.17 -28.06
N GLY A 110 21.59 -0.97 -27.46
CA GLY A 110 22.09 -2.13 -28.23
C GLY A 110 21.04 -2.67 -29.18
N LEU A 111 19.78 -2.72 -28.75
CA LEU A 111 18.65 -3.10 -29.61
C LEU A 111 18.46 -2.12 -30.76
N LEU A 112 18.43 -0.82 -30.51
CA LEU A 112 18.22 0.18 -31.56
C LEU A 112 19.39 0.19 -32.58
N ALA A 113 20.62 0.06 -32.10
CA ALA A 113 21.81 0.00 -32.97
C ALA A 113 21.84 -1.25 -33.86
N ASN A 114 21.21 -2.34 -33.41
CA ASN A 114 21.23 -3.62 -34.14
C ASN A 114 19.83 -4.07 -34.59
N LYS A 115 18.87 -3.17 -34.70
CA LYS A 115 17.46 -3.49 -35.03
C LYS A 115 17.31 -4.29 -36.32
N GLU A 116 18.21 -4.09 -37.30
CA GLU A 116 18.23 -4.85 -38.56
C GLU A 116 18.57 -6.34 -38.37
N LYS A 117 19.18 -6.70 -37.24
CA LYS A 117 19.53 -8.10 -36.92
C LYS A 117 18.37 -8.84 -36.24
N ILE A 118 17.24 -8.17 -35.97
CA ILE A 118 16.06 -8.82 -35.40
C ILE A 118 15.53 -9.84 -36.40
N SER A 119 15.54 -11.10 -36.01
CA SER A 119 15.17 -12.22 -36.89
C SER A 119 13.66 -12.27 -37.24
N ASN A 120 12.80 -11.71 -36.38
CA ASN A 120 11.38 -11.67 -36.62
C ASN A 120 10.99 -10.36 -37.31
N GLU A 121 10.65 -10.44 -38.61
CA GLU A 121 10.29 -9.29 -39.43
C GLU A 121 9.16 -8.44 -38.86
N ARG A 122 8.15 -9.06 -38.25
CA ARG A 122 7.06 -8.32 -37.62
C ARG A 122 7.58 -7.46 -36.46
N ILE A 123 8.43 -8.03 -35.59
CA ILE A 123 8.99 -7.31 -34.45
C ILE A 123 9.94 -6.22 -34.95
N LYS A 124 10.75 -6.50 -35.95
CA LYS A 124 11.65 -5.51 -36.57
C LYS A 124 10.88 -4.31 -37.09
N ASN A 125 9.79 -4.54 -37.82
CA ASN A 125 8.94 -3.46 -38.33
C ASN A 125 8.29 -2.66 -37.18
N LEU A 126 7.81 -3.31 -36.11
CA LEU A 126 7.25 -2.61 -34.95
C LEU A 126 8.30 -1.70 -34.28
N ILE A 127 9.53 -2.17 -34.11
CA ILE A 127 10.60 -1.36 -33.51
C ILE A 127 10.94 -0.19 -34.45
N HIS A 128 11.02 -0.42 -35.78
CA HIS A 128 11.29 0.63 -36.73
C HIS A 128 10.20 1.70 -36.76
N ASP A 129 8.94 1.29 -36.86
CA ASP A 129 7.79 2.20 -36.99
C ASP A 129 7.53 3.03 -35.70
N HIS A 130 7.99 2.51 -34.56
CA HIS A 130 7.75 3.14 -33.27
C HIS A 130 9.04 3.53 -32.52
N GLU A 131 10.15 3.64 -33.21
CA GLU A 131 11.46 3.97 -32.60
C GLU A 131 11.41 5.24 -31.76
N GLU A 132 10.82 6.31 -32.29
CA GLU A 132 10.71 7.58 -31.56
C GLU A 132 9.84 7.47 -30.29
N LYS A 133 8.75 6.69 -30.35
CA LYS A 133 7.94 6.41 -29.17
C LYS A 133 8.72 5.62 -28.13
N ALA A 134 9.50 4.64 -28.55
CA ALA A 134 10.35 3.85 -27.68
C ALA A 134 11.42 4.72 -27.00
N LYS A 135 12.06 5.63 -27.74
CA LYS A 135 13.02 6.60 -27.18
C LYS A 135 12.39 7.52 -26.14
N ILE A 136 11.21 8.07 -26.43
CA ILE A 136 10.45 8.89 -25.48
C ILE A 136 10.12 8.07 -24.24
N SER A 137 9.63 6.84 -24.43
CA SER A 137 9.31 5.94 -23.30
C SER A 137 10.54 5.66 -22.44
N HIS A 138 11.70 5.40 -23.06
CA HIS A 138 12.94 5.19 -22.33
C HIS A 138 13.36 6.40 -21.49
N GLN A 139 13.20 7.61 -22.02
CA GLN A 139 13.46 8.84 -21.25
C GLN A 139 12.46 9.03 -20.08
N LEU A 140 11.22 8.58 -20.24
CA LEU A 140 10.17 8.72 -19.23
C LEU A 140 10.30 7.71 -18.09
N VAL A 141 10.78 6.48 -18.35
CA VAL A 141 10.93 5.45 -17.32
C VAL A 141 12.18 5.60 -16.46
N ILE A 142 13.18 6.33 -16.94
CA ILE A 142 14.40 6.59 -16.18
C ILE A 142 14.11 7.59 -15.06
N LEU A 143 14.31 7.17 -13.84
CA LEU A 143 14.16 8.05 -12.68
C LEU A 143 15.26 9.12 -12.66
N LYS A 144 14.89 10.39 -12.44
CA LYS A 144 15.85 11.48 -12.28
C LYS A 144 16.63 11.34 -10.97
N ASN A 145 17.90 11.72 -10.99
CA ASN A 145 18.81 11.63 -9.83
C ASN A 145 19.46 12.97 -9.46
N ASP A 146 19.07 14.06 -10.13
CA ASP A 146 19.64 15.39 -10.05
C ASP A 146 18.84 16.33 -9.12
N LEU A 147 17.89 15.78 -8.34
CA LEU A 147 17.11 16.57 -7.40
C LEU A 147 17.92 16.96 -6.17
N GLU A 148 17.73 18.18 -5.71
CA GLU A 148 18.20 18.61 -4.39
C GLU A 148 17.29 18.02 -3.30
N LEU A 149 17.90 17.35 -2.31
CA LEU A 149 17.14 16.87 -1.16
C LEU A 149 16.92 18.04 -0.18
N PRO A 150 15.68 18.29 0.27
CA PRO A 150 15.36 19.41 1.15
C PRO A 150 15.90 19.24 2.58
N ILE A 151 16.34 18.04 2.92
CA ILE A 151 16.81 17.67 4.26
C ILE A 151 18.11 16.89 4.13
N THR A 152 19.11 17.23 4.94
CA THR A 152 20.35 16.45 5.04
C THR A 152 20.14 15.22 5.90
N ILE A 153 20.96 14.18 5.67
CA ILE A 153 20.82 12.90 6.40
C ILE A 153 21.10 13.06 7.90
N GLU A 154 21.94 14.03 8.28
CA GLU A 154 22.22 14.35 9.68
C GLU A 154 20.95 14.76 10.42
N LYS A 155 20.06 15.50 9.76
CA LYS A 155 18.75 15.90 10.32
C LYS A 155 17.75 14.76 10.41
N LEU A 156 17.99 13.63 9.71
CA LEU A 156 17.15 12.45 9.75
C LEU A 156 17.58 11.43 10.84
N LYS A 157 18.76 11.62 11.45
CA LYS A 157 19.30 10.71 12.47
C LYS A 157 18.55 10.79 13.80
N ASP A 158 18.00 11.95 14.12
CA ASP A 158 17.38 12.24 15.41
C ASP A 158 15.87 12.03 15.32
N PHE A 159 15.45 10.77 15.20
CA PHE A 159 14.06 10.41 15.37
C PHE A 159 13.78 10.20 16.86
N GLU A 160 13.64 11.29 17.60
CA GLU A 160 13.18 11.22 18.97
C GLU A 160 11.65 11.04 18.99
N ASP A 161 11.19 10.12 19.84
CA ASP A 161 9.79 10.01 20.23
C ASP A 161 9.35 11.32 20.88
N SER A 162 8.74 12.20 20.12
CA SER A 162 8.27 13.46 20.65
C SER A 162 6.83 13.33 21.14
N PRO A 163 6.46 14.02 22.21
CA PRO A 163 5.05 14.11 22.64
C PRO A 163 4.13 14.56 21.49
N LYS A 164 4.62 15.40 20.60
CA LYS A 164 3.89 15.88 19.41
C LYS A 164 3.51 14.73 18.46
N LEU A 165 4.35 13.70 18.32
CA LEU A 165 4.06 12.54 17.49
C LEU A 165 2.91 11.71 18.10
N ASN A 166 2.92 11.56 19.41
CA ASN A 166 1.85 10.86 20.12
C ASN A 166 0.52 11.61 20.04
N ASP A 167 0.56 12.95 20.12
CA ASP A 167 -0.62 13.80 19.93
C ASP A 167 -1.16 13.72 18.50
N PHE A 168 -0.25 13.66 17.51
CA PHE A 168 -0.62 13.39 16.12
C PHE A 168 -1.33 12.04 15.97
N PHE A 169 -0.79 10.97 16.54
CA PHE A 169 -1.42 9.65 16.50
C PHE A 169 -2.79 9.64 17.16
N LYS A 170 -2.95 10.31 18.30
CA LYS A 170 -4.25 10.47 18.96
C LYS A 170 -5.24 11.26 18.10
N LYS A 171 -4.79 12.38 17.52
CA LYS A 171 -5.63 13.25 16.68
C LYS A 171 -6.17 12.53 15.44
N TYR A 172 -5.37 11.67 14.82
CA TYR A 172 -5.73 10.92 13.61
C TYR A 172 -6.13 9.46 13.88
N GLU A 173 -6.39 9.13 15.15
CA GLU A 173 -6.89 7.82 15.60
C GLU A 173 -6.01 6.62 15.20
N PHE A 174 -4.69 6.79 15.09
CA PHE A 174 -3.75 5.68 14.90
C PHE A 174 -3.56 4.90 16.20
N LYS A 175 -4.60 4.19 16.63
CA LYS A 175 -4.66 3.51 17.95
C LYS A 175 -3.50 2.54 18.21
N SER A 176 -3.04 1.84 17.17
CA SER A 176 -1.91 0.91 17.26
C SER A 176 -0.55 1.59 17.43
N LEU A 177 -0.43 2.87 17.06
CA LEU A 177 0.82 3.62 17.11
C LEU A 177 0.90 4.52 18.35
N VAL A 178 -0.23 4.75 19.03
CA VAL A 178 -0.24 5.48 20.30
C VAL A 178 0.57 4.70 21.33
N ARG A 179 1.80 5.14 21.61
CA ARG A 179 2.60 4.58 22.69
C ARG A 179 2.04 5.09 24.00
N ASN A 180 1.57 4.17 24.80
CA ASN A 180 1.30 4.48 26.20
C ASN A 180 2.66 4.70 26.84
N SER A 181 2.95 5.93 27.26
CA SER A 181 4.11 6.25 28.09
C SER A 181 4.18 5.22 29.20
N ALA A 182 5.33 4.59 29.38
CA ALA A 182 5.53 3.41 30.22
C ALA A 182 5.24 3.60 31.73
N HIS A 183 4.51 4.64 32.10
CA HIS A 183 4.08 4.92 33.47
C HIS A 183 2.61 5.34 33.64
N GLU A 184 1.86 5.46 32.56
CA GLU A 184 0.43 5.33 32.74
C GLU A 184 0.09 3.83 32.65
N THR A 185 0.15 3.16 33.78
CA THR A 185 -0.74 2.02 34.02
C THR A 185 -2.07 2.47 33.45
N LYS A 186 -2.48 1.90 32.29
CA LYS A 186 -3.90 1.98 31.95
C LYS A 186 -4.61 1.71 33.27
N PRO A 187 -5.47 2.58 33.75
CA PRO A 187 -6.52 2.04 34.55
C PRO A 187 -7.11 1.01 33.57
N HIS A 188 -6.88 -0.27 33.81
CA HIS A 188 -7.87 -1.23 33.46
C HIS A 188 -9.13 -0.52 33.94
N ALA A 189 -9.93 0.00 33.00
CA ALA A 189 -11.28 0.37 33.34
C ALA A 189 -11.73 -0.84 34.12
N ALA A 190 -11.80 -0.67 35.44
CA ALA A 190 -12.11 -1.75 36.33
C ALA A 190 -13.29 -2.38 35.64
N LYS A 191 -13.19 -3.67 35.28
CA LYS A 191 -14.29 -4.39 34.64
C LYS A 191 -15.40 -4.14 35.60
N LYS A 192 -16.20 -3.09 35.34
CA LYS A 192 -17.44 -2.90 36.08
C LYS A 192 -18.10 -4.22 35.87
N ASN A 193 -18.30 -4.98 36.91
CA ASN A 193 -19.09 -6.19 36.84
C ASN A 193 -20.49 -5.74 36.41
N LEU A 194 -20.68 -5.67 35.07
CA LEU A 194 -21.99 -5.44 34.52
C LEU A 194 -22.81 -6.67 34.85
N GLU A 195 -23.93 -6.47 35.49
CA GLU A 195 -24.88 -7.55 35.68
C GLU A 195 -25.56 -7.83 34.35
N PHE A 196 -25.35 -9.04 33.83
CA PHE A 196 -26.03 -9.55 32.66
C PHE A 196 -27.20 -10.41 33.07
N LYS A 197 -28.40 -10.07 32.61
CA LYS A 197 -29.62 -10.84 32.90
C LYS A 197 -30.46 -11.01 31.65
N SER A 198 -31.09 -12.18 31.49
CA SER A 198 -32.12 -12.40 30.49
C SER A 198 -33.48 -12.10 31.08
N LEU A 199 -34.28 -11.26 30.41
CA LEU A 199 -35.64 -10.94 30.79
C LEU A 199 -36.61 -11.74 29.92
N ILE A 200 -37.26 -12.73 30.52
CA ILE A 200 -38.16 -13.65 29.83
C ILE A 200 -39.64 -13.28 30.09
N LYS A 201 -39.92 -12.78 31.27
CA LYS A 201 -41.31 -12.44 31.64
C LYS A 201 -41.69 -11.06 31.15
N THR A 202 -42.82 -10.97 30.46
CA THR A 202 -43.34 -9.70 29.91
C THR A 202 -43.43 -8.57 30.95
N LYS A 203 -43.77 -8.89 32.18
CA LYS A 203 -43.83 -7.89 33.26
C LYS A 203 -42.48 -7.27 33.54
N ASP A 204 -41.46 -8.10 33.65
CA ASP A 204 -40.09 -7.66 33.97
C ASP A 204 -39.51 -6.84 32.80
N ILE A 205 -39.83 -7.22 31.56
CA ILE A 205 -39.45 -6.49 30.33
C ILE A 205 -40.08 -5.10 30.31
N ILE A 206 -41.39 -4.99 30.60
CA ILE A 206 -42.10 -3.70 30.63
C ILE A 206 -41.54 -2.79 31.72
N GLU A 207 -41.27 -3.34 32.91
CA GLU A 207 -40.69 -2.59 34.02
C GLU A 207 -39.29 -2.06 33.66
N TYR A 208 -38.46 -2.90 33.05
CA TYR A 208 -37.13 -2.49 32.58
C TYR A 208 -37.20 -1.42 31.49
N LEU A 209 -38.04 -1.58 30.47
CA LEU A 209 -38.21 -0.58 29.40
C LEU A 209 -38.69 0.77 29.95
N LYS A 210 -39.54 0.77 30.97
CA LYS A 210 -39.95 2.01 31.66
C LYS A 210 -38.81 2.67 32.40
N SER A 211 -37.90 1.90 32.99
CA SER A 211 -36.73 2.44 33.69
C SER A 211 -35.74 3.13 32.75
N LEU A 212 -35.72 2.74 31.48
CA LEU A 212 -34.85 3.32 30.47
C LEU A 212 -35.27 4.72 30.01
N GLN A 213 -36.49 5.16 30.29
CA GLN A 213 -37.01 6.47 29.86
C GLN A 213 -36.21 7.66 30.40
N SER A 214 -35.50 7.48 31.49
CA SER A 214 -34.64 8.50 32.11
C SER A 214 -33.18 8.44 31.64
N GLU A 215 -32.80 7.43 30.85
CA GLU A 215 -31.44 7.23 30.42
C GLU A 215 -31.10 8.13 29.22
N LYS A 216 -29.92 8.78 29.26
CA LYS A 216 -29.43 9.64 28.18
C LYS A 216 -28.81 8.86 27.03
N THR A 217 -28.31 7.65 27.28
CA THR A 217 -27.60 6.82 26.32
C THR A 217 -27.95 5.36 26.56
N LEU A 218 -28.34 4.68 25.50
CA LEU A 218 -28.63 3.26 25.45
C LEU A 218 -27.88 2.61 24.31
N ALA A 219 -27.18 1.51 24.60
CA ALA A 219 -26.63 0.64 23.57
C ALA A 219 -27.65 -0.44 23.25
N ILE A 220 -27.87 -0.68 21.94
CA ILE A 220 -28.80 -1.69 21.43
C ILE A 220 -28.03 -2.57 20.45
N ASP A 221 -28.22 -3.89 20.58
CA ASP A 221 -27.70 -4.89 19.66
C ASP A 221 -28.78 -5.91 19.34
N LEU A 222 -28.80 -6.41 18.11
CA LEU A 222 -29.82 -7.32 17.62
C LEU A 222 -29.20 -8.67 17.29
N GLU A 223 -29.82 -9.73 17.79
CA GLU A 223 -29.51 -11.11 17.39
C GLU A 223 -30.53 -11.58 16.36
N THR A 224 -30.04 -12.15 15.26
CA THR A 224 -30.87 -12.61 14.15
C THR A 224 -30.54 -14.06 13.77
N ASP A 225 -31.48 -14.73 13.10
CA ASP A 225 -31.32 -16.11 12.64
C ASP A 225 -30.64 -16.23 11.25
N SER A 226 -30.37 -15.10 10.59
CA SER A 226 -29.69 -15.04 9.29
C SER A 226 -28.83 -13.79 9.18
N LEU A 227 -27.78 -13.86 8.35
CA LEU A 227 -26.97 -12.71 7.95
C LEU A 227 -27.59 -11.97 6.74
N ASP A 228 -28.53 -12.57 6.03
CA ASP A 228 -29.26 -11.89 4.95
C ASP A 228 -30.35 -11.00 5.57
N VAL A 229 -30.19 -9.70 5.44
CA VAL A 229 -31.10 -8.70 6.04
C VAL A 229 -32.53 -8.76 5.50
N ASN A 230 -32.75 -9.38 4.31
CA ASN A 230 -34.09 -9.53 3.73
C ASN A 230 -34.83 -10.76 4.27
N GLU A 231 -34.09 -11.74 4.83
CA GLU A 231 -34.64 -13.00 5.33
C GLU A 231 -34.49 -13.15 6.84
N ALA A 232 -33.70 -12.27 7.46
CA ALA A 232 -33.38 -12.32 8.88
C ALA A 232 -34.58 -12.02 9.77
N ASN A 233 -34.86 -12.92 10.71
CA ASN A 233 -35.79 -12.66 11.81
C ASN A 233 -35.02 -12.29 13.06
N ILE A 234 -35.51 -11.31 13.80
CA ILE A 234 -34.92 -10.94 15.09
C ILE A 234 -35.28 -12.01 16.11
N ILE A 235 -34.27 -12.66 16.71
CA ILE A 235 -34.43 -13.67 17.75
C ILE A 235 -34.19 -13.14 19.14
N GLY A 236 -33.59 -11.95 19.27
CA GLY A 236 -33.41 -11.29 20.53
C GLY A 236 -32.86 -9.89 20.41
N ILE A 237 -32.96 -9.11 21.46
CA ILE A 237 -32.41 -7.77 21.58
C ILE A 237 -31.58 -7.68 22.87
N SER A 238 -30.37 -7.20 22.77
CA SER A 238 -29.53 -6.79 23.88
C SER A 238 -29.67 -5.30 24.10
N LEU A 239 -29.97 -4.90 25.33
CA LEU A 239 -30.07 -3.50 25.75
C LEU A 239 -29.12 -3.25 26.92
N SER A 240 -28.30 -2.20 26.84
CA SER A 240 -27.35 -1.88 27.89
C SER A 240 -27.24 -0.37 28.13
N ASN A 241 -27.19 -0.01 29.38
CA ASN A 241 -26.72 1.30 29.83
C ASN A 241 -25.34 1.14 30.51
N ALA A 242 -24.81 2.21 31.11
CA ALA A 242 -23.48 2.19 31.74
C ALA A 242 -23.38 1.26 32.98
N GLN A 243 -24.49 0.70 33.48
CA GLN A 243 -24.56 -0.05 34.73
C GLN A 243 -25.06 -1.48 34.58
N GLN A 244 -25.98 -1.72 33.63
CA GLN A 244 -26.69 -2.98 33.46
C GLN A 244 -26.82 -3.36 31.99
N ALA A 245 -26.85 -4.66 31.70
CA ALA A 245 -27.10 -5.19 30.38
C ALA A 245 -28.14 -6.32 30.46
N TYR A 246 -29.16 -6.24 29.63
CA TYR A 246 -30.23 -7.20 29.54
C TYR A 246 -30.41 -7.75 28.16
N TYR A 247 -30.69 -9.05 28.07
CA TYR A 247 -31.08 -9.73 26.85
C TYR A 247 -32.56 -10.09 26.87
N LEU A 248 -33.27 -9.74 25.83
CA LEU A 248 -34.69 -9.98 25.64
C LEU A 248 -34.87 -10.97 24.50
N PRO A 249 -35.06 -12.27 24.74
CA PRO A 249 -35.33 -13.22 23.69
C PRO A 249 -36.74 -13.06 23.14
N PHE A 250 -36.90 -13.13 21.82
CA PHE A 250 -38.20 -13.14 21.13
C PHE A 250 -38.73 -14.54 20.88
N LYS A 251 -37.87 -15.54 20.82
CA LYS A 251 -38.28 -16.94 20.89
C LYS A 251 -37.80 -17.49 22.22
N SER A 252 -38.72 -17.85 23.09
CA SER A 252 -38.37 -18.62 24.29
C SER A 252 -37.86 -19.98 23.84
N PRO A 253 -36.72 -20.47 24.32
CA PRO A 253 -36.46 -21.88 24.25
C PRO A 253 -37.59 -22.60 24.97
N GLU A 254 -38.24 -23.56 24.27
CA GLU A 254 -39.19 -24.46 24.89
C GLU A 254 -38.55 -25.28 26.02
#